data_82a6462ab44505ada7aab01593bfb99a
#
_entry.id   82a6462ab44505ada7aab01593bfb99a
#
_cell.length_a   1.000
_cell.length_b   1.000
_cell.length_c   1.000
_cell.angle_alpha   90.00
_cell.angle_beta   90.00
_cell.angle_gamma   90.00
#
_symmetry.space_group_name_H-M   'P 1'
#
loop_
_entity.id
_entity.type
_entity.pdbx_description
1 polymer ?
#
loop_
_entity_poly.entity_id
_entity_poly.type
_entity_poly.pdbx_seq_one_letter_code
_entity_poly.pdbx_strand_id
1 'polypeptide(L)'
;MAQESTAFGTCYLRAKTKEDIMDFFDLQAASERYIWHDTTLELPDDYENVFIKTENGLYELKLTIYGYGVDDFTENMKKFFVSPLSKDFGNPYLAETRDKLYNKYLEAEFDIVDYEESANFITDGHYINKFENHISTFDTLKETTIDFNATNCRKYDIYLDPYDSNYALNNFDDFMERVKDKYEEFGSDETLQNMIEHPDHTKNQLKKYPTPVYYGFDIFIDEFVEIYEKI
;
A
#
# COMPACT_ATOMS: atom_id res chain seq x y z
N MET A 1 -7.48 12.12 11.23
CA MET A 1 -6.54 10.98 11.32
C MET A 1 -5.93 10.81 9.94
N ALA A 2 -4.64 10.60 9.85
CA ALA A 2 -4.02 10.23 8.59
C ALA A 2 -4.55 8.85 8.24
N GLN A 3 -5.05 8.69 7.03
CA GLN A 3 -5.48 7.40 6.51
C GLN A 3 -4.21 6.67 6.07
N GLU A 4 -3.89 5.57 6.74
CA GLU A 4 -2.72 4.77 6.41
C GLU A 4 -3.08 3.76 5.33
N SER A 5 -2.45 3.88 4.16
CA SER A 5 -2.59 2.90 3.10
C SER A 5 -1.41 1.91 3.08
N THR A 6 -1.65 0.74 2.54
CA THR A 6 -0.62 -0.25 2.25
C THR A 6 -0.59 -0.50 0.75
N ALA A 7 0.57 -0.32 0.16
CA ALA A 7 0.76 -0.52 -1.26
C ALA A 7 1.85 -1.56 -1.55
N PHE A 8 1.65 -2.38 -2.57
CA PHE A 8 2.65 -3.34 -3.04
C PHE A 8 2.54 -3.56 -4.53
N GLY A 9 3.63 -3.99 -5.13
CA GLY A 9 3.63 -4.24 -6.56
C GLY A 9 5.01 -4.33 -7.17
N THR A 10 5.09 -3.89 -8.40
CA THR A 10 6.30 -3.92 -9.21
C THR A 10 6.62 -2.55 -9.77
N CYS A 11 7.90 -2.20 -9.76
CA CYS A 11 8.44 -1.04 -10.46
C CYS A 11 9.43 -1.51 -11.54
N TYR A 12 9.31 -0.99 -12.75
CA TYR A 12 10.25 -1.22 -13.85
C TYR A 12 11.02 0.07 -14.10
N LEU A 13 12.28 0.13 -13.67
CA LEU A 13 13.16 1.26 -13.95
C LEU A 13 13.83 1.07 -15.30
N ARG A 14 13.78 2.10 -16.15
CA ARG A 14 14.41 2.10 -17.48
C ARG A 14 15.29 3.31 -17.70
N ALA A 15 16.44 3.06 -18.30
CA ALA A 15 17.36 4.13 -18.74
C ALA A 15 18.19 3.68 -19.95
N LYS A 16 18.98 4.61 -20.50
CA LYS A 16 19.88 4.33 -21.63
C LYS A 16 21.06 3.45 -21.24
N THR A 17 21.47 3.49 -19.97
CA THR A 17 22.54 2.65 -19.42
C THR A 17 22.12 1.99 -18.10
N LYS A 18 22.74 0.84 -17.77
CA LYS A 18 22.53 0.18 -16.48
C LYS A 18 23.02 1.06 -15.33
N GLU A 19 24.11 1.79 -15.54
CA GLU A 19 24.69 2.68 -14.56
C GLU A 19 23.70 3.80 -14.18
N ASP A 20 23.01 4.41 -15.15
CA ASP A 20 22.00 5.44 -14.86
C ASP A 20 20.83 4.88 -14.01
N ILE A 21 20.44 3.60 -14.19
CA ILE A 21 19.43 2.95 -13.36
C ILE A 21 19.96 2.79 -11.93
N MET A 22 21.17 2.30 -11.75
CA MET A 22 21.75 2.08 -10.42
C MET A 22 22.01 3.39 -9.69
N ASP A 23 22.57 4.40 -10.39
CA ASP A 23 22.74 5.74 -9.83
C ASP A 23 21.39 6.32 -9.34
N PHE A 24 20.31 6.08 -10.08
CA PHE A 24 18.98 6.54 -9.69
C PHE A 24 18.42 5.73 -8.50
N PHE A 25 18.60 4.41 -8.51
CA PHE A 25 18.22 3.56 -7.38
C PHE A 25 18.93 4.00 -6.08
N ASP A 26 20.24 4.27 -6.14
CA ASP A 26 21.00 4.74 -4.98
C ASP A 26 20.50 6.09 -4.46
N LEU A 27 20.10 7.00 -5.38
CA LEU A 27 19.46 8.25 -4.98
C LEU A 27 18.12 8.04 -4.30
N GLN A 28 17.29 7.11 -4.81
CA GLN A 28 16.00 6.77 -4.22
C GLN A 28 16.18 6.17 -2.83
N ALA A 29 17.05 5.18 -2.68
CA ALA A 29 17.34 4.53 -1.40
C ALA A 29 17.79 5.56 -0.34
N ALA A 30 18.62 6.54 -0.75
CA ALA A 30 19.04 7.60 0.14
C ALA A 30 17.95 8.64 0.45
N SER A 31 16.91 8.69 -0.37
CA SER A 31 15.78 9.63 -0.22
C SER A 31 14.59 9.07 0.56
N GLU A 32 14.56 7.77 0.83
CA GLU A 32 13.45 7.08 1.53
C GLU A 32 12.98 7.83 2.79
N ARG A 33 13.88 8.42 3.53
CA ARG A 33 13.59 9.18 4.76
C ARG A 33 12.77 10.46 4.54
N TYR A 34 12.71 10.97 3.30
CA TYR A 34 12.16 12.29 3.01
C TYR A 34 10.92 12.26 2.10
N ILE A 35 10.74 11.18 1.32
CA ILE A 35 9.70 11.11 0.29
C ILE A 35 8.74 9.96 0.52
N TRP A 36 9.26 8.86 1.04
CA TRP A 36 8.58 7.57 1.14
C TRP A 36 8.66 7.12 2.59
N HIS A 37 7.89 7.71 3.48
CA HIS A 37 7.72 7.14 4.80
C HIS A 37 7.30 5.68 4.59
N ASP A 38 8.16 4.76 5.04
CA ASP A 38 7.93 3.32 5.02
C ASP A 38 7.71 2.66 3.65
N THR A 39 8.20 3.27 2.55
CA THR A 39 8.22 2.62 1.23
C THR A 39 9.60 2.06 0.92
N THR A 40 9.66 0.79 0.52
CA THR A 40 10.87 0.08 0.17
C THR A 40 10.86 -0.32 -1.31
N LEU A 41 11.96 -0.01 -2.03
CA LEU A 41 12.26 -0.57 -3.33
C LEU A 41 13.28 -1.69 -3.14
N GLU A 42 12.92 -2.92 -3.47
CA GLU A 42 13.81 -4.06 -3.29
C GLU A 42 14.42 -4.49 -4.60
N LEU A 43 15.77 -4.52 -4.61
CA LEU A 43 16.54 -5.14 -5.68
C LEU A 43 16.41 -6.66 -5.61
N PRO A 44 16.31 -7.36 -6.75
CA PRO A 44 16.47 -8.82 -6.76
C PRO A 44 17.88 -9.20 -6.32
N ASP A 45 18.02 -10.35 -5.65
CA ASP A 45 19.29 -10.85 -5.11
C ASP A 45 20.42 -10.93 -6.17
N ASP A 46 20.07 -11.14 -7.43
CA ASP A 46 20.99 -11.26 -8.56
C ASP A 46 20.79 -10.12 -9.59
N TYR A 47 20.65 -8.88 -9.08
CA TYR A 47 20.31 -7.71 -9.90
C TYR A 47 21.29 -7.45 -11.05
N GLU A 48 22.57 -7.83 -10.91
CA GLU A 48 23.58 -7.63 -11.96
C GLU A 48 23.27 -8.41 -13.24
N ASN A 49 22.58 -9.56 -13.13
CA ASN A 49 22.24 -10.46 -14.23
C ASN A 49 20.80 -10.31 -14.74
N VAL A 50 19.94 -9.52 -14.07
CA VAL A 50 18.52 -9.41 -14.41
C VAL A 50 18.15 -8.19 -15.26
N PHE A 51 19.13 -7.40 -15.68
CA PHE A 51 18.86 -6.32 -16.64
C PHE A 51 18.43 -6.87 -17.99
N ILE A 52 17.29 -6.41 -18.45
CA ILE A 52 16.75 -6.75 -19.78
C ILE A 52 16.99 -5.55 -20.70
N LYS A 53 17.29 -5.81 -21.97
CA LYS A 53 17.31 -4.77 -22.98
C LYS A 53 15.97 -4.77 -23.71
N THR A 54 15.24 -3.68 -23.60
CA THR A 54 13.94 -3.50 -24.24
C THR A 54 14.07 -3.32 -25.75
N GLU A 55 12.98 -3.49 -26.49
CA GLU A 55 12.95 -3.26 -27.94
C GLU A 55 13.32 -1.82 -28.33
N ASN A 56 13.02 -0.84 -27.44
CA ASN A 56 13.37 0.56 -27.61
C ASN A 56 14.84 0.87 -27.32
N GLY A 57 15.63 -0.15 -26.97
CA GLY A 57 17.06 -0.04 -26.70
C GLY A 57 17.42 0.47 -25.31
N LEU A 58 16.43 0.66 -24.42
CA LEU A 58 16.66 0.97 -23.00
C LEU A 58 17.04 -0.30 -22.24
N TYR A 59 17.81 -0.13 -21.17
CA TYR A 59 17.94 -1.17 -20.15
C TYR A 59 16.76 -1.05 -19.19
N GLU A 60 16.28 -2.19 -18.69
CA GLU A 60 15.20 -2.29 -17.73
C GLU A 60 15.64 -3.13 -16.53
N LEU A 61 15.29 -2.67 -15.34
CA LEU A 61 15.44 -3.40 -14.09
C LEU A 61 14.08 -3.50 -13.40
N LYS A 62 13.67 -4.72 -13.08
CA LYS A 62 12.45 -4.98 -12.32
C LYS A 62 12.75 -4.94 -10.82
N LEU A 63 11.96 -4.19 -10.08
CA LEU A 63 12.03 -4.03 -8.63
C LEU A 63 10.70 -4.43 -8.00
N THR A 64 10.75 -4.91 -6.76
CA THR A 64 9.57 -5.01 -5.91
C THR A 64 9.39 -3.69 -5.17
N ILE A 65 8.14 -3.23 -5.06
CA ILE A 65 7.78 -2.05 -4.30
C ILE A 65 6.80 -2.43 -3.20
N TYR A 66 7.05 -1.91 -2.02
CA TYR A 66 6.20 -2.10 -0.85
C TYR A 66 6.16 -0.79 -0.06
N GLY A 67 4.96 -0.37 0.35
CA GLY A 67 4.75 0.81 1.19
C GLY A 67 3.72 0.51 2.27
N TYR A 68 4.01 0.94 3.50
CA TYR A 68 3.10 0.81 4.64
C TYR A 68 2.98 2.15 5.35
N GLY A 69 1.76 2.49 5.80
CA GLY A 69 1.51 3.74 6.52
C GLY A 69 1.68 5.01 5.67
N VAL A 70 1.52 4.89 4.35
CA VAL A 70 1.77 6.00 3.42
C VAL A 70 0.48 6.77 3.17
N ASP A 71 0.45 8.04 3.55
CA ASP A 71 -0.59 8.95 3.10
C ASP A 71 -0.47 9.16 1.59
N ASP A 72 -1.54 8.84 0.85
CA ASP A 72 -1.65 9.10 -0.57
C ASP A 72 -0.47 8.56 -1.40
N PHE A 73 -0.41 7.24 -1.55
CA PHE A 73 0.65 6.56 -2.31
C PHE A 73 0.77 7.09 -3.74
N THR A 74 -0.34 7.38 -4.42
CA THR A 74 -0.34 7.89 -5.79
C THR A 74 0.31 9.27 -5.89
N GLU A 75 0.08 10.18 -4.93
CA GLU A 75 0.74 11.49 -4.91
C GLU A 75 2.26 11.36 -4.65
N ASN A 76 2.66 10.37 -3.86
CA ASN A 76 4.07 10.07 -3.65
C ASN A 76 4.72 9.55 -4.93
N MET A 77 4.01 8.72 -5.71
CA MET A 77 4.49 8.25 -7.02
C MET A 77 4.75 9.40 -8.01
N LYS A 78 3.91 10.43 -8.02
CA LYS A 78 4.12 11.63 -8.85
C LYS A 78 5.43 12.35 -8.51
N LYS A 79 5.90 12.24 -7.27
CA LYS A 79 7.15 12.85 -6.79
C LYS A 79 8.39 11.99 -7.00
N PHE A 80 8.24 10.78 -7.52
CA PHE A 80 9.28 9.75 -7.61
C PHE A 80 10.60 10.25 -8.25
N PHE A 81 10.55 11.03 -9.32
CA PHE A 81 11.73 11.61 -9.91
C PHE A 81 12.05 13.03 -9.42
N VAL A 82 11.04 13.77 -8.97
CA VAL A 82 11.20 15.20 -8.68
C VAL A 82 12.08 15.42 -7.47
N SER A 83 11.81 14.72 -6.36
CA SER A 83 12.51 14.98 -5.11
C SER A 83 13.97 14.53 -5.09
N PRO A 84 14.32 13.27 -5.53
CA PRO A 84 15.72 12.85 -5.51
C PRO A 84 16.61 13.67 -6.45
N LEU A 85 16.03 14.16 -7.55
CA LEU A 85 16.75 14.96 -8.53
C LEU A 85 16.68 16.47 -8.24
N SER A 86 15.95 16.88 -7.21
CA SER A 86 15.89 18.29 -6.80
C SER A 86 17.26 18.78 -6.28
N LYS A 87 17.60 20.00 -6.62
CA LYS A 87 18.81 20.65 -6.10
C LYS A 87 18.74 20.94 -4.60
N ASP A 88 17.51 20.98 -4.06
CA ASP A 88 17.26 21.17 -2.64
C ASP A 88 17.36 19.85 -1.85
N PHE A 89 17.56 18.71 -2.54
CA PHE A 89 17.80 17.43 -1.90
C PHE A 89 19.11 17.47 -1.11
N GLY A 90 18.96 17.43 0.21
CA GLY A 90 20.01 17.85 1.16
C GLY A 90 21.14 16.86 1.43
N ASN A 91 21.29 15.75 0.65
CA ASN A 91 22.42 14.85 0.86
C ASN A 91 23.62 15.26 0.00
N PRO A 92 24.65 15.92 0.59
CA PRO A 92 25.79 16.41 -0.17
C PRO A 92 26.65 15.30 -0.78
N TYR A 93 26.61 14.08 -0.23
CA TYR A 93 27.36 12.93 -0.75
C TYR A 93 26.82 12.40 -2.07
N LEU A 94 25.57 12.70 -2.39
CA LEU A 94 24.91 12.27 -3.62
C LEU A 94 24.74 13.40 -4.64
N ALA A 95 25.28 14.58 -4.36
CA ALA A 95 25.15 15.74 -5.24
C ALA A 95 25.73 15.47 -6.63
N GLU A 96 26.87 14.77 -6.71
CA GLU A 96 27.52 14.42 -7.98
C GLU A 96 26.66 13.45 -8.79
N THR A 97 26.11 12.40 -8.15
CA THR A 97 25.21 11.42 -8.78
C THR A 97 23.95 12.09 -9.29
N ARG A 98 23.34 12.95 -8.49
CA ARG A 98 22.18 13.75 -8.87
C ARG A 98 22.46 14.62 -10.10
N ASP A 99 23.56 15.38 -10.09
CA ASP A 99 23.92 16.29 -11.17
C ASP A 99 24.24 15.51 -12.47
N LYS A 100 24.80 14.30 -12.36
CA LYS A 100 25.04 13.38 -13.46
C LYS A 100 23.72 12.91 -14.10
N LEU A 101 22.71 12.58 -13.28
CA LEU A 101 21.41 12.10 -13.74
C LEU A 101 20.49 13.22 -14.26
N TYR A 102 20.72 14.45 -13.89
CA TYR A 102 19.84 15.58 -14.16
C TYR A 102 19.56 15.82 -15.65
N ASN A 103 20.44 15.39 -16.55
CA ASN A 103 20.29 15.47 -18.01
C ASN A 103 20.01 14.11 -18.67
N LYS A 104 19.66 13.10 -17.89
CA LYS A 104 19.42 11.76 -18.40
C LYS A 104 17.94 11.51 -18.67
N TYR A 105 17.68 10.48 -19.47
CA TYR A 105 16.36 9.90 -19.60
C TYR A 105 16.20 8.78 -18.59
N LEU A 106 15.20 8.90 -17.75
CA LEU A 106 14.80 7.89 -16.77
C LEU A 106 13.30 7.65 -16.90
N GLU A 107 12.87 6.40 -16.80
CA GLU A 107 11.48 6.00 -16.81
C GLU A 107 11.24 5.01 -15.69
N ALA A 108 10.11 5.16 -14.99
CA ALA A 108 9.61 4.19 -14.04
C ALA A 108 8.15 3.86 -14.38
N GLU A 109 7.88 2.58 -14.58
CA GLU A 109 6.54 2.06 -14.77
C GLU A 109 6.16 1.24 -13.56
N PHE A 110 4.94 1.43 -13.05
CA PHE A 110 4.48 0.87 -11.81
C PHE A 110 3.19 0.10 -12.02
N ASP A 111 3.19 -1.16 -11.59
CA ASP A 111 1.99 -1.97 -11.38
C ASP A 111 1.79 -2.12 -9.89
N ILE A 112 0.78 -1.46 -9.32
CA ILE A 112 0.61 -1.31 -7.88
C ILE A 112 -0.81 -1.64 -7.48
N VAL A 113 -0.92 -2.37 -6.39
CA VAL A 113 -2.15 -2.50 -5.61
C VAL A 113 -1.97 -1.69 -4.34
N ASP A 114 -2.83 -0.72 -4.14
CA ASP A 114 -2.91 0.12 -2.96
C ASP A 114 -4.25 -0.16 -2.26
N TYR A 115 -4.22 -0.41 -0.97
CA TYR A 115 -5.43 -0.63 -0.19
C TYR A 115 -5.41 0.13 1.12
N GLU A 116 -6.58 0.56 1.51
CA GLU A 116 -6.82 1.29 2.74
C GLU A 116 -8.01 0.63 3.46
N GLU A 117 -7.74 -0.01 4.60
CA GLU A 117 -8.76 -0.73 5.35
C GLU A 117 -9.86 0.21 5.85
N SER A 118 -9.46 1.37 6.38
CA SER A 118 -10.40 2.36 6.93
C SER A 118 -11.29 3.03 5.89
N ALA A 119 -10.83 3.12 4.63
CA ALA A 119 -11.61 3.67 3.53
C ALA A 119 -12.39 2.62 2.74
N ASN A 120 -12.23 1.33 3.08
CA ASN A 120 -12.93 0.21 2.46
C ASN A 120 -12.75 0.10 0.94
N PHE A 121 -11.58 0.45 0.41
CA PHE A 121 -11.30 0.30 -1.01
C PHE A 121 -9.91 -0.27 -1.31
N ILE A 122 -9.80 -0.85 -2.51
CA ILE A 122 -8.55 -1.30 -3.12
C ILE A 122 -8.41 -0.56 -4.45
N THR A 123 -7.25 0.02 -4.70
CA THR A 123 -6.91 0.62 -5.98
C THR A 123 -5.88 -0.24 -6.71
N ASP A 124 -6.22 -0.71 -7.90
CA ASP A 124 -5.33 -1.42 -8.83
C ASP A 124 -4.91 -0.42 -9.91
N GLY A 125 -3.65 -0.01 -9.86
CA GLY A 125 -3.11 1.07 -10.66
C GLY A 125 -1.93 0.66 -11.52
N HIS A 126 -1.90 1.19 -12.75
CA HIS A 126 -0.77 1.11 -13.66
C HIS A 126 -0.36 2.54 -14.06
N TYR A 127 0.84 2.93 -13.70
CA TYR A 127 1.33 4.30 -13.83
C TYR A 127 2.67 4.31 -14.52
N ILE A 128 2.98 5.41 -15.19
CA ILE A 128 4.29 5.66 -15.76
C ILE A 128 4.78 7.05 -15.39
N ASN A 129 5.99 7.12 -14.88
CA ASN A 129 6.68 8.36 -14.58
C ASN A 129 7.93 8.47 -15.46
N LYS A 130 8.11 9.60 -16.14
CA LYS A 130 9.24 9.85 -17.03
C LYS A 130 9.95 11.12 -16.63
N PHE A 131 11.27 11.06 -16.68
CA PHE A 131 12.13 12.20 -16.46
C PHE A 131 13.06 12.38 -17.65
N GLU A 132 12.96 13.54 -18.27
CA GLU A 132 13.83 13.93 -19.37
C GLU A 132 13.97 15.45 -19.42
N ASN A 133 15.18 15.94 -19.68
CA ASN A 133 15.48 17.37 -19.79
C ASN A 133 14.96 18.19 -18.60
N HIS A 134 15.13 17.70 -17.38
CA HIS A 134 14.71 18.32 -16.11
C HIS A 134 13.18 18.33 -15.88
N ILE A 135 12.42 17.67 -16.72
CA ILE A 135 10.97 17.63 -16.64
C ILE A 135 10.57 16.22 -16.21
N SER A 136 9.80 16.13 -15.14
CA SER A 136 9.10 14.90 -14.74
C SER A 136 7.67 14.96 -15.23
N THR A 137 7.19 13.86 -15.82
CA THR A 137 5.79 13.67 -16.21
C THR A 137 5.27 12.39 -15.58
N PHE A 138 4.02 12.42 -15.15
CA PHE A 138 3.33 11.27 -14.59
C PHE A 138 2.03 11.04 -15.35
N ASP A 139 1.86 9.83 -15.85
CA ASP A 139 0.67 9.41 -16.57
C ASP A 139 0.03 8.19 -15.88
N THR A 140 -1.27 8.24 -15.65
CA THR A 140 -2.08 7.09 -15.23
C THR A 140 -2.51 6.34 -16.48
N LEU A 141 -1.96 5.13 -16.67
CA LEU A 141 -2.30 4.27 -17.81
C LEU A 141 -3.59 3.49 -17.55
N LYS A 142 -3.78 3.05 -16.32
CA LYS A 142 -4.99 2.39 -15.83
C LYS A 142 -5.13 2.64 -14.34
N GLU A 143 -6.35 2.81 -13.88
CA GLU A 143 -6.70 2.85 -12.48
C GLU A 143 -8.09 2.29 -12.27
N THR A 144 -8.26 1.44 -11.28
CA THR A 144 -9.54 0.83 -10.94
C THR A 144 -9.66 0.75 -9.45
N THR A 145 -10.67 1.40 -8.89
CA THR A 145 -10.99 1.32 -7.46
C THR A 145 -12.15 0.35 -7.28
N ILE A 146 -12.01 -0.56 -6.34
CA ILE A 146 -13.00 -1.57 -5.98
C ILE A 146 -13.16 -1.66 -4.47
N ASP A 147 -14.29 -2.20 -4.02
CA ASP A 147 -14.57 -2.36 -2.61
C ASP A 147 -13.56 -3.32 -1.93
N PHE A 148 -13.15 -2.94 -0.72
CA PHE A 148 -12.35 -3.79 0.14
C PHE A 148 -13.25 -4.87 0.76
N ASN A 149 -13.14 -6.09 0.27
CA ASN A 149 -13.89 -7.25 0.77
C ASN A 149 -13.09 -8.53 0.57
N ALA A 150 -13.50 -9.60 1.25
CA ALA A 150 -12.80 -10.87 1.26
C ALA A 150 -12.54 -11.46 -0.15
N THR A 151 -13.45 -11.24 -1.11
CA THR A 151 -13.30 -11.72 -2.49
C THR A 151 -12.21 -10.94 -3.22
N ASN A 152 -12.22 -9.60 -3.10
CA ASN A 152 -11.25 -8.73 -3.73
C ASN A 152 -9.88 -8.85 -3.07
N CYS A 153 -9.82 -8.96 -1.74
CA CYS A 153 -8.56 -9.21 -1.03
C CYS A 153 -7.88 -10.50 -1.53
N ARG A 154 -8.63 -11.60 -1.71
CA ARG A 154 -8.07 -12.84 -2.29
C ARG A 154 -7.60 -12.68 -3.73
N LYS A 155 -8.31 -11.88 -4.53
CA LYS A 155 -7.94 -11.62 -5.94
C LYS A 155 -6.58 -10.93 -6.05
N TYR A 156 -6.26 -10.07 -5.09
CA TYR A 156 -5.03 -9.28 -5.08
C TYR A 156 -3.97 -9.79 -4.11
N ASP A 157 -4.15 -11.00 -3.55
CA ASP A 157 -3.24 -11.61 -2.57
C ASP A 157 -2.99 -10.70 -1.34
N ILE A 158 -3.97 -9.85 -0.98
CA ILE A 158 -3.93 -9.05 0.23
C ILE A 158 -4.13 -9.98 1.40
N TYR A 159 -3.07 -10.11 2.21
CA TYR A 159 -3.10 -10.93 3.41
C TYR A 159 -3.53 -10.07 4.59
N LEU A 160 -4.70 -10.38 5.12
CA LEU A 160 -5.17 -9.91 6.41
C LEU A 160 -5.27 -11.12 7.33
N ASP A 161 -5.07 -10.89 8.62
CA ASP A 161 -5.25 -11.96 9.60
C ASP A 161 -6.66 -12.54 9.49
N PRO A 162 -6.79 -13.87 9.38
CA PRO A 162 -8.10 -14.49 9.26
C PRO A 162 -8.91 -14.28 10.54
N TYR A 163 -10.13 -13.77 10.38
CA TYR A 163 -11.04 -13.52 11.47
C TYR A 163 -12.40 -14.18 11.20
N ASP A 164 -12.92 -14.91 12.15
CA ASP A 164 -14.24 -15.54 12.06
C ASP A 164 -14.92 -15.62 13.46
N SER A 165 -16.15 -16.08 13.49
CA SER A 165 -16.87 -16.25 14.75
C SER A 165 -16.18 -17.19 15.74
N ASN A 166 -15.40 -18.19 15.27
CA ASN A 166 -14.67 -19.09 16.15
C ASN A 166 -13.46 -18.40 16.76
N TYR A 167 -12.73 -17.60 15.95
CA TYR A 167 -11.64 -16.80 16.45
C TYR A 167 -12.12 -15.78 17.48
N ALA A 168 -13.20 -15.04 17.18
CA ALA A 168 -13.83 -14.11 18.10
C ALA A 168 -14.31 -14.78 19.40
N LEU A 169 -14.87 -15.99 19.33
CA LEU A 169 -15.30 -16.74 20.53
C LEU A 169 -14.12 -17.22 21.37
N ASN A 170 -13.05 -17.67 20.75
CA ASN A 170 -11.86 -18.15 21.44
C ASN A 170 -11.04 -17.02 22.07
N ASN A 171 -11.15 -15.80 21.51
CA ASN A 171 -10.44 -14.61 21.98
C ASN A 171 -11.45 -13.50 22.33
N PHE A 172 -12.51 -13.86 23.09
CA PHE A 172 -13.67 -13.00 23.28
C PHE A 172 -13.38 -11.68 24.00
N ASP A 173 -12.43 -11.66 24.89
CA ASP A 173 -12.05 -10.44 25.62
C ASP A 173 -11.33 -9.45 24.65
N ASP A 174 -10.44 -9.94 23.81
CA ASP A 174 -9.79 -9.16 22.73
C ASP A 174 -10.82 -8.67 21.69
N PHE A 175 -11.74 -9.54 21.29
CA PHE A 175 -12.84 -9.15 20.42
C PHE A 175 -13.65 -8.00 21.01
N MET A 176 -14.03 -8.06 22.28
CA MET A 176 -14.82 -7.01 22.93
C MET A 176 -14.01 -5.70 23.13
N GLU A 177 -12.70 -5.79 23.29
CA GLU A 177 -11.83 -4.60 23.33
C GLU A 177 -11.82 -3.90 21.98
N ARG A 178 -11.61 -4.63 20.89
CA ARG A 178 -11.67 -4.08 19.52
C ARG A 178 -13.06 -3.51 19.14
N VAL A 179 -14.14 -4.13 19.61
CA VAL A 179 -15.50 -3.57 19.42
C VAL A 179 -15.64 -2.22 20.13
N LYS A 180 -15.03 -2.05 21.31
CA LYS A 180 -15.03 -0.76 22.03
C LYS A 180 -14.20 0.28 21.30
N ASP A 181 -13.01 -0.09 20.83
CA ASP A 181 -12.13 0.80 20.08
C ASP A 181 -12.85 1.30 18.82
N LYS A 182 -13.49 0.40 18.07
CA LYS A 182 -14.29 0.76 16.89
C LYS A 182 -15.47 1.68 17.25
N TYR A 183 -16.16 1.44 18.34
CA TYR A 183 -17.24 2.32 18.81
C TYR A 183 -16.71 3.71 19.20
N GLU A 184 -15.58 3.79 19.88
CA GLU A 184 -14.95 5.07 20.26
C GLU A 184 -14.50 5.87 19.02
N GLU A 185 -14.04 5.20 17.98
CA GLU A 185 -13.63 5.81 16.72
C GLU A 185 -14.81 6.38 15.93
N PHE A 186 -15.89 5.62 15.80
CA PHE A 186 -17.06 5.99 14.96
C PHE A 186 -18.21 6.64 15.76
N GLY A 187 -18.18 6.61 17.08
CA GLY A 187 -18.89 7.50 18.00
C GLY A 187 -20.42 7.44 18.04
N SER A 188 -21.14 6.55 17.30
CA SER A 188 -22.61 6.57 17.30
C SER A 188 -23.29 5.30 16.78
N ASP A 189 -22.60 4.18 16.62
CA ASP A 189 -23.23 2.93 16.15
C ASP A 189 -23.99 2.26 17.30
N GLU A 190 -25.33 2.31 17.23
CA GLU A 190 -26.21 1.70 18.22
C GLU A 190 -26.00 0.17 18.35
N THR A 191 -25.52 -0.51 17.29
CA THR A 191 -25.31 -1.96 17.32
C THR A 191 -24.02 -2.27 18.08
N LEU A 192 -22.93 -1.54 17.83
CA LEU A 192 -21.70 -1.68 18.59
C LEU A 192 -21.92 -1.34 20.07
N GLN A 193 -22.71 -0.28 20.37
CA GLN A 193 -23.07 0.04 21.74
C GLN A 193 -23.83 -1.12 22.40
N ASN A 194 -24.81 -1.71 21.72
CA ASN A 194 -25.60 -2.84 22.24
C ASN A 194 -24.72 -4.07 22.49
N MET A 195 -23.74 -4.34 21.62
CA MET A 195 -22.74 -5.40 21.82
C MET A 195 -21.93 -5.18 23.11
N ILE A 196 -21.49 -3.94 23.36
CA ILE A 196 -20.71 -3.57 24.55
C ILE A 196 -21.53 -3.71 25.83
N GLU A 197 -22.77 -3.26 25.80
CA GLU A 197 -23.68 -3.29 26.96
C GLU A 197 -24.16 -4.73 27.30
N HIS A 198 -24.19 -5.60 26.29
CA HIS A 198 -24.72 -6.96 26.41
C HIS A 198 -23.74 -8.05 25.92
N PRO A 199 -22.54 -8.21 26.55
CA PRO A 199 -21.49 -9.12 26.08
C PRO A 199 -21.92 -10.59 26.02
N ASP A 200 -22.74 -11.05 26.94
CA ASP A 200 -23.27 -12.44 26.92
C ASP A 200 -24.21 -12.68 25.73
N HIS A 201 -25.00 -11.69 25.37
CA HIS A 201 -25.84 -11.74 24.17
C HIS A 201 -24.98 -11.75 22.92
N THR A 202 -24.00 -10.88 22.84
CA THR A 202 -23.02 -10.84 21.74
C THR A 202 -22.32 -12.18 21.55
N LYS A 203 -21.87 -12.80 22.64
CA LYS A 203 -21.28 -14.15 22.61
C LYS A 203 -22.23 -15.22 22.11
N ASN A 204 -23.51 -15.11 22.45
CA ASN A 204 -24.54 -16.04 21.97
C ASN A 204 -24.87 -15.81 20.49
N GLN A 205 -24.82 -14.58 20.00
CA GLN A 205 -25.01 -14.28 18.58
C GLN A 205 -23.85 -14.83 17.74
N LEU A 206 -22.61 -14.68 18.18
CA LEU A 206 -21.42 -15.28 17.53
C LEU A 206 -21.57 -16.81 17.38
N LYS A 207 -22.14 -17.50 18.41
CA LYS A 207 -22.42 -18.94 18.34
C LYS A 207 -23.56 -19.29 17.41
N LYS A 208 -24.58 -18.44 17.36
CA LYS A 208 -25.80 -18.66 16.57
C LYS A 208 -25.56 -18.42 15.09
N TYR A 209 -24.72 -17.45 14.77
CA TYR A 209 -24.39 -17.03 13.42
C TYR A 209 -22.90 -17.23 13.12
N PRO A 210 -22.47 -18.48 12.87
CA PRO A 210 -21.09 -18.73 12.50
C PRO A 210 -20.82 -18.07 11.15
N THR A 211 -19.91 -17.11 11.14
CA THR A 211 -19.49 -16.41 9.94
C THR A 211 -18.43 -17.20 9.17
N PRO A 212 -18.34 -17.05 7.84
CA PRO A 212 -17.17 -17.49 7.11
C PRO A 212 -15.91 -16.75 7.61
N VAL A 213 -14.75 -17.25 7.25
CA VAL A 213 -13.48 -16.58 7.54
C VAL A 213 -13.40 -15.30 6.71
N TYR A 214 -13.25 -14.16 7.37
CA TYR A 214 -12.96 -12.88 6.78
C TYR A 214 -11.47 -12.56 6.97
N TYR A 215 -10.98 -11.61 6.22
CA TYR A 215 -9.62 -11.10 6.36
C TYR A 215 -9.68 -9.76 7.07
N GLY A 216 -9.22 -9.77 8.34
CA GLY A 216 -9.24 -8.61 9.22
C GLY A 216 -10.50 -8.50 10.09
N PHE A 217 -10.31 -7.84 11.24
CA PHE A 217 -11.38 -7.61 12.22
C PHE A 217 -12.46 -6.68 11.67
N ASP A 218 -12.07 -5.64 10.92
CA ASP A 218 -13.01 -4.62 10.46
C ASP A 218 -14.01 -5.18 9.46
N ILE A 219 -13.56 -5.98 8.50
CA ILE A 219 -14.47 -6.66 7.56
C ILE A 219 -15.40 -7.62 8.32
N PHE A 220 -14.85 -8.37 9.28
CA PHE A 220 -15.62 -9.28 10.09
C PHE A 220 -16.71 -8.56 10.90
N ILE A 221 -16.34 -7.47 11.58
CA ILE A 221 -17.27 -6.77 12.47
C ILE A 221 -18.39 -6.07 11.67
N ASP A 222 -18.08 -5.50 10.51
CA ASP A 222 -19.08 -4.85 9.65
C ASP A 222 -20.13 -5.85 9.18
N GLU A 223 -19.73 -7.01 8.69
CA GLU A 223 -20.64 -8.10 8.31
C GLU A 223 -21.40 -8.66 9.52
N PHE A 224 -20.76 -8.75 10.69
CA PHE A 224 -21.43 -9.24 11.89
C PHE A 224 -22.46 -8.25 12.42
N VAL A 225 -22.21 -6.94 12.34
CA VAL A 225 -23.14 -5.87 12.69
C VAL A 225 -24.44 -5.96 11.88
N GLU A 226 -24.36 -6.30 10.59
CA GLU A 226 -25.53 -6.44 9.71
C GLU A 226 -26.49 -7.57 10.14
N ILE A 227 -25.95 -8.64 10.71
CA ILE A 227 -26.74 -9.80 11.14
C ILE A 227 -27.04 -9.82 12.64
N TYR A 228 -26.50 -8.88 13.40
CA TYR A 228 -26.67 -8.83 14.85
C TYR A 228 -28.08 -8.42 15.26
N GLU A 229 -28.72 -9.23 16.10
CA GLU A 229 -30.06 -8.95 16.65
C GLU A 229 -29.91 -8.19 17.97
N LYS A 230 -30.26 -6.90 18.00
CA LYS A 230 -30.26 -6.06 19.23
C LYS A 230 -31.25 -6.59 20.26
N ILE A 231 -30.95 -6.38 21.54
CA ILE A 231 -31.90 -6.61 22.65
C ILE A 231 -32.82 -5.41 22.81
#